data_e88a30e0eec36f1252df76aa169ee075
#
_entry.id   e88a30e0eec36f1252df76aa169ee075
#
_cell.length_a   1.000
_cell.length_b   1.000
_cell.length_c   1.000
_cell.angle_alpha   90.00
_cell.angle_beta   90.00
_cell.angle_gamma   90.00
#
_symmetry.space_group_name_H-M   'P 1'
#
loop_
_entity.id
_entity.type
_entity.pdbx_description
1 polymer ?
#
loop_
_entity_poly.entity_id
_entity_poly.type
_entity_poly.pdbx_seq_one_letter_code
_entity_poly.pdbx_strand_id
1 'polypeptide(L)'
;MRLEGAGIDADHALDSVPKGPAVKKVVSVSLGSASRDHRAEVELLGERFDISRVGTDGSIDKAIAKLKELDGTVDAIGLGGIDVYLYAGNDRYALRDGLRLLDAVKKTPVVDGSGLKNTLERNAVAFMQRALGIELRGKRVLMVSALDRFGMAQALVQAGADVVFGDFIFALDLDRPVRGLDEFEEMARKYLPDACKLPFQFFYPTGKKQDRPPQPKYPEYYEDAEIVAGDYHFMRQFMPDRLDGKTILTNTVTASDVDFLRERGIARLVTTTPDFGGRSFGTNVVEAAMLALLGKRWSEVTEDDYRTLLAQLDLKPRVIEFQVDSRSSLRSGPQAI
;
A
#
# COMPACT_ATOMS: atom_id res chain seq x y z
N MET A 1 40.90 65.50 39.93
CA MET A 1 40.35 64.28 40.58
C MET A 1 39.48 63.56 39.59
N ARG A 2 40.03 62.46 39.04
CA ARG A 2 39.41 61.68 37.98
C ARG A 2 38.34 60.74 38.59
N LEU A 3 37.19 60.64 37.97
CA LEU A 3 36.21 59.61 38.25
C LEU A 3 36.14 58.73 36.95
N GLU A 4 36.56 57.50 37.11
CA GLU A 4 36.53 56.43 36.09
C GLU A 4 35.10 55.94 35.88
N GLY A 5 34.70 55.84 34.61
CA GLY A 5 33.44 55.26 34.22
C GLY A 5 33.56 53.75 34.17
N ALA A 6 32.69 53.03 34.84
CA ALA A 6 32.51 51.60 34.74
C ALA A 6 31.71 51.28 33.47
N GLY A 7 32.33 50.59 32.53
CA GLY A 7 31.68 49.98 31.38
C GLY A 7 30.83 48.82 31.86
N ILE A 8 29.54 48.83 31.47
CA ILE A 8 28.63 47.70 31.63
C ILE A 8 28.79 46.86 30.34
N ASP A 9 29.41 45.70 30.47
CA ASP A 9 29.43 44.65 29.48
C ASP A 9 28.01 44.12 29.27
N ALA A 10 27.36 44.50 28.17
CA ALA A 10 26.08 43.97 27.72
C ALA A 10 26.32 42.88 26.68
N ASP A 11 27.00 41.80 27.10
CA ASP A 11 27.21 40.64 26.21
C ASP A 11 27.09 39.34 27.01
N HIS A 12 25.85 39.05 27.48
CA HIS A 12 25.49 37.69 27.90
C HIS A 12 23.99 37.49 27.85
N ALA A 13 23.58 36.49 27.12
CA ALA A 13 22.28 35.84 27.03
C ALA A 13 21.50 36.08 25.73
N LEU A 14 22.09 35.67 24.61
CA LEU A 14 21.25 35.04 23.62
C LEU A 14 20.93 33.62 24.17
N ASP A 15 19.95 33.57 25.05
CA ASP A 15 19.35 32.35 25.51
C ASP A 15 18.95 31.50 24.28
N SER A 16 19.57 30.33 24.20
CA SER A 16 19.20 29.28 23.26
C SER A 16 17.71 28.98 23.45
N VAL A 17 16.90 29.51 22.52
CA VAL A 17 15.53 29.01 22.35
C VAL A 17 15.62 27.51 22.23
N PRO A 18 14.97 26.71 23.10
CA PRO A 18 15.03 25.26 22.97
C PRO A 18 14.51 24.93 21.57
N LYS A 19 15.35 24.34 20.74
CA LYS A 19 14.92 23.76 19.47
C LYS A 19 13.84 22.77 19.84
N GLY A 20 12.60 23.07 19.45
CA GLY A 20 11.49 22.12 19.58
C GLY A 20 11.91 20.75 19.00
N PRO A 21 11.24 19.66 19.39
CA PRO A 21 11.61 18.33 18.96
C PRO A 21 11.86 18.30 17.44
N ALA A 22 12.99 17.73 17.03
CA ALA A 22 13.40 17.70 15.64
C ALA A 22 12.30 17.06 14.80
N VAL A 23 11.90 17.70 13.70
CA VAL A 23 10.89 17.16 12.78
C VAL A 23 11.53 16.08 11.93
N LYS A 24 11.04 14.85 12.02
CA LYS A 24 11.50 13.74 11.19
C LYS A 24 10.99 13.91 9.75
N LYS A 25 11.87 13.74 8.77
CA LYS A 25 11.56 13.90 7.35
C LYS A 25 11.46 12.54 6.67
N VAL A 26 10.29 12.23 6.12
CA VAL A 26 10.04 11.00 5.36
C VAL A 26 9.61 11.36 3.95
N VAL A 27 10.29 10.82 2.94
CA VAL A 27 9.97 11.09 1.54
C VAL A 27 9.66 9.80 0.80
N SER A 28 8.48 9.75 0.19
CA SER A 28 8.14 8.68 -0.76
C SER A 28 8.58 9.09 -2.17
N VAL A 29 9.51 8.35 -2.76
CA VAL A 29 9.85 8.45 -4.18
C VAL A 29 9.07 7.39 -4.94
N SER A 30 8.15 7.82 -5.80
CA SER A 30 7.19 6.91 -6.44
C SER A 30 7.33 6.91 -7.95
N LEU A 31 7.29 5.73 -8.57
CA LEU A 31 7.16 5.58 -10.02
C LEU A 31 5.76 5.94 -10.55
N GLY A 32 4.80 6.24 -9.66
CA GLY A 32 3.48 6.73 -10.02
C GLY A 32 3.48 8.18 -10.53
N SER A 33 2.28 8.68 -10.88
CA SER A 33 2.09 10.03 -11.42
C SER A 33 2.47 11.11 -10.40
N ALA A 34 3.15 12.18 -10.88
CA ALA A 34 3.46 13.38 -10.12
C ALA A 34 2.19 14.20 -9.78
N SER A 35 1.09 14.00 -10.49
CA SER A 35 -0.20 14.64 -10.17
C SER A 35 -0.76 14.26 -8.79
N ARG A 36 -0.24 13.19 -8.19
CA ARG A 36 -0.60 12.69 -6.86
C ARG A 36 0.36 13.16 -5.76
N ASP A 37 1.30 14.06 -6.07
CA ASP A 37 2.27 14.56 -5.10
C ASP A 37 1.57 15.39 -4.03
N HIS A 38 1.99 15.16 -2.80
CA HIS A 38 1.44 15.85 -1.64
C HIS A 38 2.46 15.88 -0.49
N ARG A 39 2.23 16.76 0.47
CA ARG A 39 2.99 16.88 1.70
C ARG A 39 2.02 17.01 2.88
N ALA A 40 2.37 16.39 3.99
CA ALA A 40 1.60 16.47 5.23
C ALA A 40 2.54 16.51 6.43
N GLU A 41 2.17 17.31 7.43
CA GLU A 41 2.75 17.23 8.76
C GLU A 41 1.83 16.40 9.64
N VAL A 42 2.39 15.41 10.31
CA VAL A 42 1.65 14.50 11.21
C VAL A 42 2.45 14.32 12.50
N GLU A 43 1.75 13.96 13.56
CA GLU A 43 2.36 13.55 14.81
C GLU A 43 2.13 12.05 15.02
N LEU A 44 3.21 11.31 15.27
CA LEU A 44 3.19 9.87 15.52
C LEU A 44 3.96 9.60 16.81
N LEU A 45 3.30 9.04 17.82
CA LEU A 45 3.88 8.73 19.15
C LEU A 45 4.60 9.94 19.81
N GLY A 46 4.06 11.14 19.64
CA GLY A 46 4.63 12.37 20.20
C GLY A 46 5.80 12.98 19.40
N GLU A 47 6.19 12.35 18.27
CA GLU A 47 7.20 12.88 17.35
C GLU A 47 6.54 13.51 16.12
N ARG A 48 7.06 14.66 15.68
CA ARG A 48 6.55 15.37 14.50
C ARG A 48 7.23 14.86 13.23
N PHE A 49 6.44 14.64 12.21
CA PHE A 49 6.86 14.18 10.90
C PHE A 49 6.48 15.17 9.81
N ASP A 50 7.40 15.40 8.89
CA ASP A 50 7.16 16.03 7.60
C ASP A 50 7.22 14.93 6.53
N ILE A 51 6.07 14.53 6.05
CA ILE A 51 5.91 13.44 5.09
C ILE A 51 5.58 14.03 3.74
N SER A 52 6.36 13.66 2.70
CA SER A 52 6.09 14.09 1.34
C SER A 52 6.20 12.95 0.34
N ARG A 53 5.51 13.11 -0.78
CA ARG A 53 5.56 12.21 -1.93
C ARG A 53 6.04 12.95 -3.16
N VAL A 54 6.93 12.29 -3.92
CA VAL A 54 7.45 12.77 -5.21
C VAL A 54 7.24 11.68 -6.25
N GLY A 55 6.37 11.94 -7.23
CA GLY A 55 6.11 11.07 -8.37
C GLY A 55 7.11 11.30 -9.50
N THR A 56 7.48 10.26 -10.21
CA THR A 56 8.43 10.32 -11.33
C THR A 56 7.84 9.90 -12.67
N ASP A 57 6.51 9.77 -12.75
CA ASP A 57 5.75 9.47 -13.97
C ASP A 57 6.24 8.22 -14.71
N GLY A 58 6.65 7.19 -13.99
CA GLY A 58 7.17 5.93 -14.53
C GLY A 58 8.66 5.96 -14.91
N SER A 59 9.36 7.05 -14.64
CA SER A 59 10.79 7.17 -14.97
C SER A 59 11.68 6.68 -13.84
N ILE A 60 12.35 5.55 -14.05
CA ILE A 60 13.36 5.01 -13.11
C ILE A 60 14.54 5.97 -12.98
N ASP A 61 15.01 6.59 -14.07
CA ASP A 61 16.17 7.47 -14.01
C ASP A 61 15.89 8.73 -13.18
N LYS A 62 14.68 9.31 -13.29
CA LYS A 62 14.25 10.40 -12.40
C LYS A 62 14.15 9.95 -10.95
N ALA A 63 13.65 8.74 -10.70
CA ALA A 63 13.59 8.16 -9.36
C ALA A 63 14.99 7.99 -8.76
N ILE A 64 15.94 7.43 -9.51
CA ILE A 64 17.34 7.27 -9.10
C ILE A 64 18.00 8.63 -8.80
N ALA A 65 17.78 9.63 -9.65
CA ALA A 65 18.31 10.97 -9.43
C ALA A 65 17.76 11.57 -8.12
N LYS A 66 16.43 11.43 -7.88
CA LYS A 66 15.80 11.92 -6.65
C LYS A 66 16.25 11.16 -5.41
N LEU A 67 16.42 9.86 -5.49
CA LEU A 67 16.93 9.03 -4.40
C LEU A 67 18.36 9.47 -3.99
N LYS A 68 19.24 9.70 -4.95
CA LYS A 68 20.60 10.21 -4.69
C LYS A 68 20.61 11.60 -4.06
N GLU A 69 19.69 12.49 -4.47
CA GLU A 69 19.53 13.83 -3.89
C GLU A 69 19.12 13.75 -2.41
N LEU A 70 18.24 12.79 -2.07
CA LEU A 70 17.71 12.63 -0.73
C LEU A 70 18.63 11.86 0.22
N ASP A 71 19.59 11.10 -0.32
CA ASP A 71 20.47 10.25 0.48
C ASP A 71 21.30 11.04 1.51
N GLY A 72 21.07 10.76 2.78
CA GLY A 72 21.70 11.44 3.92
C GLY A 72 21.07 12.79 4.29
N THR A 73 19.92 13.17 3.67
CA THR A 73 19.24 14.45 3.95
C THR A 73 17.86 14.27 4.60
N VAL A 74 17.35 13.05 4.64
CA VAL A 74 16.06 12.67 5.23
C VAL A 74 16.22 11.46 6.15
N ASP A 75 15.26 11.25 7.06
CA ASP A 75 15.33 10.18 8.06
C ASP A 75 14.97 8.80 7.48
N ALA A 76 14.06 8.75 6.51
CA ALA A 76 13.74 7.52 5.78
C ALA A 76 13.14 7.81 4.40
N ILE A 77 13.28 6.86 3.48
CA ILE A 77 12.71 6.94 2.13
C ILE A 77 11.79 5.72 1.90
N GLY A 78 10.58 5.98 1.38
CA GLY A 78 9.67 4.96 0.88
C GLY A 78 9.73 4.86 -0.64
N LEU A 79 9.90 3.68 -1.22
CA LEU A 79 9.74 3.44 -2.65
C LEU A 79 8.28 3.16 -2.97
N GLY A 80 7.71 3.89 -3.92
CA GLY A 80 6.31 3.72 -4.32
C GLY A 80 6.14 3.36 -5.80
N GLY A 81 5.06 2.65 -6.10
CA GLY A 81 4.75 2.23 -7.48
C GLY A 81 5.63 1.09 -8.01
N ILE A 82 6.39 0.46 -7.13
CA ILE A 82 7.17 -0.75 -7.36
C ILE A 82 7.40 -1.44 -6.01
N ASP A 83 7.34 -2.75 -5.98
CA ASP A 83 7.92 -3.55 -4.90
C ASP A 83 9.36 -3.91 -5.28
N VAL A 84 10.23 -3.96 -4.30
CA VAL A 84 11.60 -4.48 -4.50
C VAL A 84 11.57 -5.99 -4.44
N TYR A 85 10.69 -6.52 -3.59
CA TYR A 85 10.55 -7.96 -3.37
C TYR A 85 9.11 -8.42 -3.52
N LEU A 86 8.95 -9.54 -4.23
CA LEU A 86 7.73 -10.32 -4.26
C LEU A 86 7.90 -11.54 -3.36
N TYR A 87 6.81 -12.03 -2.79
CA TYR A 87 6.82 -13.17 -1.87
C TYR A 87 5.86 -14.26 -2.35
N ALA A 88 6.31 -15.52 -2.25
CA ALA A 88 5.44 -16.68 -2.39
C ALA A 88 5.91 -17.78 -1.45
N GLY A 89 5.08 -18.19 -0.51
CA GLY A 89 5.47 -19.05 0.60
C GLY A 89 6.53 -18.37 1.46
N ASN A 90 7.64 -19.08 1.65
CA ASN A 90 8.81 -18.58 2.37
C ASN A 90 9.87 -17.97 1.44
N ASP A 91 9.63 -17.99 0.13
CA ASP A 91 10.59 -17.52 -0.87
C ASP A 91 10.41 -16.03 -1.16
N ARG A 92 11.54 -15.35 -1.36
CA ARG A 92 11.60 -13.94 -1.70
C ARG A 92 12.29 -13.75 -3.03
N TYR A 93 11.63 -13.05 -3.95
CA TYR A 93 12.08 -12.80 -5.33
C TYR A 93 12.33 -11.30 -5.53
N ALA A 94 13.56 -10.94 -5.92
CA ALA A 94 13.93 -9.53 -6.08
C ALA A 94 13.67 -9.05 -7.52
N LEU A 95 12.92 -7.97 -7.65
CA LEU A 95 12.73 -7.27 -8.92
C LEU A 95 14.00 -6.51 -9.32
N ARG A 96 14.50 -6.75 -10.52
CA ARG A 96 15.72 -6.12 -11.04
C ARG A 96 15.69 -4.59 -10.91
N ASP A 97 14.61 -3.97 -11.31
CA ASP A 97 14.49 -2.51 -11.28
C ASP A 97 14.32 -1.98 -9.85
N GLY A 98 13.71 -2.76 -8.95
CA GLY A 98 13.66 -2.47 -7.51
C GLY A 98 15.04 -2.44 -6.87
N LEU A 99 15.88 -3.43 -7.19
CA LEU A 99 17.28 -3.45 -6.71
C LEU A 99 18.08 -2.24 -7.20
N ARG A 100 17.88 -1.80 -8.46
CA ARG A 100 18.54 -0.59 -8.99
C ARG A 100 18.16 0.66 -8.21
N LEU A 101 16.94 0.76 -7.75
CA LEU A 101 16.49 1.89 -6.91
C LEU A 101 17.12 1.82 -5.52
N LEU A 102 17.16 0.64 -4.88
CA LEU A 102 17.84 0.45 -3.60
C LEU A 102 19.32 0.82 -3.67
N ASP A 103 20.01 0.41 -4.73
CA ASP A 103 21.44 0.67 -4.91
C ASP A 103 21.78 2.16 -5.05
N ALA A 104 20.80 2.99 -5.37
CA ALA A 104 21.00 4.44 -5.50
C ALA A 104 21.19 5.15 -4.15
N VAL A 105 20.82 4.50 -3.03
CA VAL A 105 20.87 5.08 -1.67
C VAL A 105 21.85 4.28 -0.82
N LYS A 106 22.70 4.98 -0.06
CA LYS A 106 23.77 4.34 0.73
C LYS A 106 23.70 4.66 2.23
N LYS A 107 23.07 5.76 2.60
CA LYS A 107 23.06 6.30 3.97
C LYS A 107 21.67 6.23 4.60
N THR A 108 20.65 6.68 3.87
CA THR A 108 19.28 6.78 4.35
C THR A 108 18.60 5.41 4.30
N PRO A 109 17.85 4.99 5.34
CA PRO A 109 17.01 3.79 5.28
C PRO A 109 15.99 3.90 4.13
N VAL A 110 15.88 2.84 3.32
CA VAL A 110 14.94 2.77 2.18
C VAL A 110 14.09 1.51 2.31
N VAL A 111 12.77 1.66 2.15
CA VAL A 111 11.79 0.57 2.17
C VAL A 111 10.79 0.70 1.02
N ASP A 112 10.18 -0.39 0.62
CA ASP A 112 9.16 -0.45 -0.43
C ASP A 112 7.74 -0.71 0.09
N GLY A 113 7.60 -0.88 1.40
CA GLY A 113 6.34 -1.27 2.03
C GLY A 113 6.20 -2.77 2.23
N SER A 114 7.05 -3.61 1.64
CA SER A 114 6.87 -5.06 1.64
C SER A 114 7.05 -5.69 3.02
N GLY A 115 7.90 -5.13 3.88
CA GLY A 115 8.10 -5.61 5.25
C GLY A 115 6.85 -5.41 6.12
N LEU A 116 6.25 -4.23 6.05
CA LEU A 116 5.03 -3.91 6.80
C LEU A 116 3.77 -4.51 6.15
N LYS A 117 3.73 -4.56 4.82
CA LYS A 117 2.59 -5.02 4.02
C LYS A 117 2.03 -6.35 4.51
N ASN A 118 2.90 -7.33 4.70
CA ASN A 118 2.51 -8.67 5.14
C ASN A 118 1.77 -8.66 6.49
N THR A 119 2.22 -7.85 7.44
CA THR A 119 1.57 -7.69 8.76
C THR A 119 0.23 -6.97 8.64
N LEU A 120 0.15 -5.87 7.90
CA LEU A 120 -1.08 -5.11 7.71
C LEU A 120 -2.16 -5.93 7.02
N GLU A 121 -1.80 -6.70 6.01
CA GLU A 121 -2.71 -7.54 5.23
C GLU A 121 -3.34 -8.65 6.08
N ARG A 122 -2.52 -9.35 6.86
CA ARG A 122 -3.01 -10.36 7.81
C ARG A 122 -3.90 -9.75 8.88
N ASN A 123 -3.53 -8.58 9.41
CA ASN A 123 -4.34 -7.86 10.38
C ASN A 123 -5.69 -7.44 9.79
N ALA A 124 -5.76 -7.01 8.53
CA ALA A 124 -7.01 -6.64 7.89
C ALA A 124 -7.96 -7.84 7.74
N VAL A 125 -7.46 -9.00 7.33
CA VAL A 125 -8.27 -10.23 7.26
C VAL A 125 -8.76 -10.66 8.65
N ALA A 126 -7.89 -10.64 9.66
CA ALA A 126 -8.27 -10.95 11.03
C ALA A 126 -9.29 -9.93 11.59
N PHE A 127 -9.17 -8.65 11.23
CA PHE A 127 -10.09 -7.60 11.61
C PHE A 127 -11.48 -7.81 10.98
N MET A 128 -11.54 -8.20 9.70
CA MET A 128 -12.80 -8.55 9.03
C MET A 128 -13.57 -9.62 9.81
N GLN A 129 -12.88 -10.66 10.28
CA GLN A 129 -13.51 -11.72 11.06
C GLN A 129 -13.93 -11.26 12.46
N ARG A 130 -13.00 -10.65 13.21
CA ARG A 130 -13.19 -10.40 14.64
C ARG A 130 -14.00 -9.15 14.94
N ALA A 131 -13.77 -8.06 14.19
CA ALA A 131 -14.40 -6.77 14.43
C ALA A 131 -15.65 -6.54 13.59
N LEU A 132 -15.67 -7.02 12.33
CA LEU A 132 -16.81 -6.87 11.44
C LEU A 132 -17.74 -8.09 11.43
N GLY A 133 -17.36 -9.19 12.09
CA GLY A 133 -18.16 -10.41 12.15
C GLY A 133 -18.34 -11.10 10.78
N ILE A 134 -17.41 -10.87 9.83
CA ILE A 134 -17.50 -11.47 8.51
C ILE A 134 -17.03 -12.92 8.60
N GLU A 135 -17.94 -13.88 8.39
CA GLU A 135 -17.58 -15.28 8.23
C GLU A 135 -16.90 -15.47 6.87
N LEU A 136 -15.59 -15.80 6.90
CA LEU A 136 -14.79 -15.98 5.68
C LEU A 136 -14.81 -17.42 5.17
N ARG A 137 -15.14 -18.39 6.02
CA ARG A 137 -15.17 -19.81 5.64
C ARG A 137 -16.17 -20.05 4.51
N GLY A 138 -15.70 -20.61 3.41
CA GLY A 138 -16.50 -20.90 2.22
C GLY A 138 -16.90 -19.67 1.39
N LYS A 139 -16.47 -18.46 1.76
CA LYS A 139 -16.69 -17.27 0.92
C LYS A 139 -15.83 -17.34 -0.34
N ARG A 140 -16.48 -17.09 -1.47
CA ARG A 140 -15.78 -17.00 -2.76
C ARG A 140 -15.05 -15.67 -2.84
N VAL A 141 -13.73 -15.78 -2.99
CA VAL A 141 -12.83 -14.62 -3.04
C VAL A 141 -12.07 -14.61 -4.36
N LEU A 142 -12.15 -13.52 -5.09
CA LEU A 142 -11.24 -13.24 -6.18
C LEU A 142 -10.05 -12.45 -5.64
N MET A 143 -8.88 -13.05 -5.61
CA MET A 143 -7.61 -12.39 -5.33
C MET A 143 -6.97 -11.98 -6.65
N VAL A 144 -7.16 -10.72 -7.07
CA VAL A 144 -6.80 -10.25 -8.43
C VAL A 144 -5.30 -10.33 -8.68
N SER A 145 -4.49 -10.06 -7.65
CA SER A 145 -3.04 -10.24 -7.65
C SER A 145 -2.58 -10.69 -6.27
N ALA A 146 -2.02 -11.89 -6.18
CA ALA A 146 -1.54 -12.47 -4.94
C ALA A 146 -0.02 -12.31 -4.77
N LEU A 147 0.75 -12.20 -5.86
CA LEU A 147 2.21 -12.10 -5.81
C LEU A 147 2.71 -10.86 -5.07
N ASP A 148 2.03 -9.74 -5.22
CA ASP A 148 2.37 -8.50 -4.51
C ASP A 148 1.61 -8.35 -3.17
N ARG A 149 0.65 -9.26 -2.88
CA ARG A 149 -0.23 -9.27 -1.69
C ARG A 149 -0.30 -10.65 -1.04
N PHE A 150 0.83 -11.34 -0.98
CA PHE A 150 0.88 -12.74 -0.52
C PHE A 150 0.37 -12.91 0.92
N GLY A 151 0.63 -11.95 1.81
CA GLY A 151 0.11 -11.97 3.18
C GLY A 151 -1.41 -11.97 3.25
N MET A 152 -2.07 -11.20 2.39
CA MET A 152 -3.53 -11.16 2.26
C MET A 152 -4.07 -12.49 1.71
N ALA A 153 -3.46 -12.99 0.64
CA ALA A 153 -3.83 -14.23 -0.01
C ALA A 153 -3.76 -15.41 0.99
N GLN A 154 -2.65 -15.54 1.68
CA GLN A 154 -2.45 -16.59 2.67
C GLN A 154 -3.42 -16.48 3.85
N ALA A 155 -3.67 -15.27 4.36
CA ALA A 155 -4.60 -15.06 5.46
C ALA A 155 -6.04 -15.40 5.08
N LEU A 156 -6.49 -15.10 3.86
CA LEU A 156 -7.81 -15.46 3.36
C LEU A 156 -7.98 -16.97 3.25
N VAL A 157 -6.98 -17.68 2.70
CA VAL A 157 -7.02 -19.15 2.63
C VAL A 157 -7.01 -19.77 4.03
N GLN A 158 -6.17 -19.28 4.94
CA GLN A 158 -6.12 -19.75 6.34
C GLN A 158 -7.45 -19.49 7.09
N ALA A 159 -8.18 -18.45 6.72
CA ALA A 159 -9.52 -18.18 7.23
C ALA A 159 -10.60 -19.10 6.64
N GLY A 160 -10.24 -19.99 5.70
CA GLY A 160 -11.12 -20.98 5.10
C GLY A 160 -11.91 -20.44 3.90
N ALA A 161 -11.53 -19.32 3.30
CA ALA A 161 -12.16 -18.81 2.09
C ALA A 161 -11.82 -19.68 0.87
N ASP A 162 -12.75 -19.74 -0.10
CA ASP A 162 -12.52 -20.32 -1.44
C ASP A 162 -11.92 -19.23 -2.33
N VAL A 163 -10.58 -19.28 -2.49
CA VAL A 163 -9.83 -18.22 -3.16
C VAL A 163 -9.43 -18.64 -4.57
N VAL A 164 -9.79 -17.80 -5.54
CA VAL A 164 -9.27 -17.82 -6.91
C VAL A 164 -8.15 -16.81 -7.02
N PHE A 165 -6.95 -17.26 -7.37
CA PHE A 165 -5.80 -16.39 -7.65
C PHE A 165 -5.80 -15.98 -9.13
N GLY A 166 -5.88 -14.68 -9.37
CA GLY A 166 -6.07 -14.08 -10.68
C GLY A 166 -4.78 -13.66 -11.39
N ASP A 167 -3.61 -13.96 -10.83
CA ASP A 167 -2.32 -13.49 -11.39
C ASP A 167 -2.13 -13.86 -12.85
N PHE A 168 -2.44 -15.10 -13.25
CA PHE A 168 -2.37 -15.53 -14.65
C PHE A 168 -3.45 -14.89 -15.51
N ILE A 169 -4.66 -14.74 -14.96
CA ILE A 169 -5.82 -14.18 -15.66
C ILE A 169 -5.55 -12.71 -16.00
N PHE A 170 -5.19 -11.91 -15.00
CA PHE A 170 -5.14 -10.45 -15.15
C PHE A 170 -3.76 -9.92 -15.55
N ALA A 171 -2.65 -10.54 -15.09
CA ALA A 171 -1.31 -10.08 -15.44
C ALA A 171 -0.83 -10.65 -16.78
N LEU A 172 -1.20 -11.89 -17.13
CA LEU A 172 -0.73 -12.57 -18.33
C LEU A 172 -1.79 -12.74 -19.41
N ASP A 173 -3.04 -12.31 -19.15
CA ASP A 173 -4.19 -12.47 -20.06
C ASP A 173 -4.45 -13.94 -20.44
N LEU A 174 -4.28 -14.84 -19.47
CA LEU A 174 -4.50 -16.26 -19.62
C LEU A 174 -5.67 -16.69 -18.75
N ASP A 175 -6.73 -17.21 -19.36
CA ASP A 175 -7.89 -17.77 -18.62
C ASP A 175 -7.49 -19.04 -17.87
N ARG A 176 -6.67 -18.86 -16.83
CA ARG A 176 -6.15 -19.92 -15.98
C ARG A 176 -6.26 -19.54 -14.51
N PRO A 177 -7.39 -19.83 -13.87
CA PRO A 177 -7.53 -19.64 -12.43
C PRO A 177 -6.64 -20.64 -11.68
N VAL A 178 -5.93 -20.15 -10.68
CA VAL A 178 -5.19 -20.99 -9.73
C VAL A 178 -5.99 -21.06 -8.44
N ARG A 179 -6.13 -22.26 -7.88
CA ARG A 179 -6.85 -22.51 -6.63
C ARG A 179 -5.94 -23.24 -5.65
N GLY A 180 -5.83 -22.72 -4.45
CA GLY A 180 -4.95 -23.28 -3.43
C GLY A 180 -3.55 -22.67 -3.43
N LEU A 181 -3.00 -22.52 -2.22
CA LEU A 181 -1.67 -21.93 -2.02
C LEU A 181 -0.54 -22.78 -2.58
N ASP A 182 -0.64 -24.10 -2.44
CA ASP A 182 0.44 -25.01 -2.88
C ASP A 182 0.68 -24.90 -4.40
N GLU A 183 -0.39 -24.92 -5.19
CA GLU A 183 -0.30 -24.71 -6.66
C GLU A 183 0.24 -23.32 -6.98
N PHE A 184 -0.24 -22.28 -6.27
CA PHE A 184 0.22 -20.92 -6.45
C PHE A 184 1.72 -20.77 -6.17
N GLU A 185 2.21 -21.33 -5.06
CA GLU A 185 3.63 -21.30 -4.68
C GLU A 185 4.50 -22.10 -5.66
N GLU A 186 4.03 -23.24 -6.14
CA GLU A 186 4.75 -24.04 -7.15
C GLU A 186 4.93 -23.23 -8.44
N MET A 187 3.87 -22.57 -8.89
CA MET A 187 3.91 -21.73 -10.08
C MET A 187 4.80 -20.50 -9.87
N ALA A 188 4.75 -19.88 -8.70
CA ALA A 188 5.63 -18.77 -8.34
C ALA A 188 7.10 -19.21 -8.39
N ARG A 189 7.46 -20.32 -7.78
CA ARG A 189 8.83 -20.87 -7.81
C ARG A 189 9.32 -21.15 -9.24
N LYS A 190 8.42 -21.57 -10.12
CA LYS A 190 8.75 -21.87 -11.51
C LYS A 190 8.97 -20.63 -12.37
N TYR A 191 8.15 -19.60 -12.21
CA TYR A 191 8.11 -18.48 -13.15
C TYR A 191 8.73 -17.18 -12.64
N LEU A 192 8.67 -16.89 -11.32
CA LEU A 192 9.18 -15.64 -10.76
C LEU A 192 10.67 -15.41 -10.98
N PRO A 193 11.58 -16.38 -10.91
CA PRO A 193 13.01 -16.16 -11.14
C PRO A 193 13.31 -15.49 -12.47
N ASP A 194 12.55 -15.80 -13.51
CA ASP A 194 12.71 -15.20 -14.83
C ASP A 194 11.86 -13.94 -14.99
N ALA A 195 10.63 -13.94 -14.49
CA ALA A 195 9.77 -12.78 -14.53
C ALA A 195 10.40 -11.56 -13.84
N CYS A 196 11.04 -11.71 -12.68
CA CYS A 196 11.68 -10.64 -11.94
C CYS A 196 12.85 -9.95 -12.68
N LYS A 197 13.34 -10.54 -13.78
CA LYS A 197 14.33 -9.93 -14.67
C LYS A 197 13.72 -8.98 -15.70
N LEU A 198 12.39 -9.06 -15.90
CA LEU A 198 11.66 -8.18 -16.82
C LEU A 198 11.59 -6.74 -16.29
N PRO A 199 11.37 -5.75 -17.16
CA PRO A 199 11.07 -4.39 -16.74
C PRO A 199 9.83 -4.35 -15.83
N PHE A 200 9.87 -3.51 -14.79
CA PHE A 200 8.80 -3.42 -13.79
C PHE A 200 7.41 -3.07 -14.37
N GLN A 201 7.37 -2.41 -15.54
CA GLN A 201 6.14 -2.06 -16.24
C GLN A 201 5.30 -3.28 -16.67
N PHE A 202 5.87 -4.47 -16.66
CA PHE A 202 5.15 -5.73 -16.88
C PHE A 202 4.31 -6.14 -15.67
N PHE A 203 4.71 -5.70 -14.46
CA PHE A 203 4.04 -6.07 -13.22
C PHE A 203 3.04 -5.00 -12.76
N TYR A 204 3.34 -3.71 -13.00
CA TYR A 204 2.59 -2.61 -12.44
C TYR A 204 2.16 -1.61 -13.51
N PRO A 205 0.87 -1.18 -13.50
CA PRO A 205 0.47 -0.01 -14.25
C PRO A 205 1.13 1.22 -13.63
N THR A 206 1.88 1.99 -14.41
CA THR A 206 2.66 3.14 -13.93
C THR A 206 2.32 4.43 -14.64
N GLY A 207 2.58 5.57 -13.99
CA GLY A 207 2.35 6.90 -14.52
C GLY A 207 0.89 7.08 -14.95
N LYS A 208 0.67 7.72 -16.11
CA LYS A 208 -0.67 7.99 -16.66
C LYS A 208 -1.49 6.73 -16.99
N LYS A 209 -0.90 5.55 -16.98
CA LYS A 209 -1.65 4.30 -17.17
C LYS A 209 -2.58 4.00 -16.00
N GLN A 210 -2.27 4.50 -14.79
CA GLN A 210 -3.12 4.35 -13.61
C GLN A 210 -4.43 5.13 -13.70
N ASP A 211 -4.46 6.19 -14.50
CA ASP A 211 -5.63 7.08 -14.66
C ASP A 211 -6.55 6.66 -15.83
N ARG A 212 -6.22 5.57 -16.52
CA ARG A 212 -7.04 5.06 -17.63
C ARG A 212 -8.38 4.54 -17.11
N PRO A 213 -9.45 4.69 -17.92
CA PRO A 213 -10.72 4.01 -17.62
C PRO A 213 -10.50 2.50 -17.49
N PRO A 214 -11.28 1.81 -16.65
CA PRO A 214 -11.27 0.35 -16.59
C PRO A 214 -11.49 -0.26 -17.96
N GLN A 215 -10.82 -1.37 -18.18
CA GLN A 215 -11.03 -2.24 -19.34
C GLN A 215 -11.46 -3.60 -18.80
N PRO A 216 -12.76 -3.85 -18.60
CA PRO A 216 -13.23 -5.09 -18.00
C PRO A 216 -12.69 -6.30 -18.75
N LYS A 217 -12.09 -7.22 -18.01
CA LYS A 217 -11.62 -8.51 -18.49
C LYS A 217 -12.10 -9.60 -17.55
N TYR A 218 -12.51 -10.73 -18.12
CA TYR A 218 -12.95 -11.87 -17.35
C TYR A 218 -13.95 -11.50 -16.25
N PRO A 219 -15.06 -10.79 -16.59
CA PRO A 219 -16.03 -10.28 -15.62
C PRO A 219 -16.65 -11.39 -14.77
N GLU A 220 -16.72 -12.63 -15.28
CA GLU A 220 -17.25 -13.80 -14.61
C GLU A 220 -16.56 -14.08 -13.26
N TYR A 221 -15.25 -13.84 -13.14
CA TYR A 221 -14.56 -14.01 -11.86
C TYR A 221 -14.94 -12.95 -10.84
N TYR A 222 -15.19 -11.71 -11.30
CA TYR A 222 -15.71 -10.65 -10.43
C TYR A 222 -17.16 -10.94 -10.03
N GLU A 223 -17.98 -11.43 -10.96
CA GLU A 223 -19.39 -11.73 -10.72
C GLU A 223 -19.56 -12.86 -9.70
N ASP A 224 -18.77 -13.93 -9.80
CA ASP A 224 -18.82 -15.08 -8.90
C ASP A 224 -18.31 -14.74 -7.49
N ALA A 225 -17.36 -13.84 -7.34
CA ALA A 225 -16.78 -13.49 -6.06
C ALA A 225 -17.76 -12.71 -5.16
N GLU A 226 -17.77 -13.02 -3.86
CA GLU A 226 -18.42 -12.23 -2.82
C GLU A 226 -17.48 -11.15 -2.27
N ILE A 227 -16.16 -11.45 -2.31
CA ILE A 227 -15.09 -10.53 -1.90
C ILE A 227 -14.10 -10.43 -3.05
N VAL A 228 -13.75 -9.20 -3.45
CA VAL A 228 -12.67 -8.95 -4.39
C VAL A 228 -11.50 -8.34 -3.62
N ALA A 229 -10.33 -8.97 -3.70
CA ALA A 229 -9.16 -8.63 -2.91
C ALA A 229 -7.93 -8.39 -3.80
N GLY A 230 -7.00 -7.54 -3.36
CA GLY A 230 -5.74 -7.27 -4.05
C GLY A 230 -5.34 -5.81 -4.08
N ASP A 231 -4.37 -5.45 -4.94
CA ASP A 231 -3.98 -4.07 -5.18
C ASP A 231 -5.09 -3.29 -5.89
N TYR A 232 -5.43 -2.12 -5.37
CA TYR A 232 -6.54 -1.33 -5.89
C TYR A 232 -6.35 -0.92 -7.37
N HIS A 233 -5.17 -0.45 -7.75
CA HIS A 233 -4.95 0.00 -9.12
C HIS A 233 -4.99 -1.13 -10.12
N PHE A 234 -4.46 -2.29 -9.74
CA PHE A 234 -4.51 -3.48 -10.57
C PHE A 234 -5.94 -4.03 -10.68
N MET A 235 -6.64 -4.12 -9.55
CA MET A 235 -8.06 -4.52 -9.48
C MET A 235 -8.93 -3.57 -10.34
N ARG A 236 -8.78 -2.24 -10.16
CA ARG A 236 -9.55 -1.23 -10.86
C ARG A 236 -9.42 -1.32 -12.39
N GLN A 237 -8.24 -1.69 -12.87
CA GLN A 237 -7.95 -1.79 -14.31
C GLN A 237 -8.90 -2.76 -15.04
N PHE A 238 -9.29 -3.86 -14.39
CA PHE A 238 -10.08 -4.94 -14.98
C PHE A 238 -11.52 -5.01 -14.45
N MET A 239 -11.87 -4.10 -13.55
CA MET A 239 -13.13 -4.10 -12.83
C MET A 239 -14.32 -3.86 -13.76
N PRO A 240 -15.38 -4.67 -13.68
CA PRO A 240 -16.62 -4.44 -14.42
C PRO A 240 -17.38 -3.23 -13.87
N ASP A 241 -18.40 -2.78 -14.63
CA ASP A 241 -19.20 -1.61 -14.26
C ASP A 241 -20.05 -1.81 -13.01
N ARG A 242 -20.39 -3.07 -12.67
CA ARG A 242 -21.21 -3.39 -11.50
C ARG A 242 -20.54 -4.44 -10.61
N LEU A 243 -20.60 -4.16 -9.30
CA LEU A 243 -20.07 -5.01 -8.23
C LEU A 243 -21.06 -5.07 -7.06
N ASP A 244 -22.35 -5.15 -7.39
CA ASP A 244 -23.45 -5.02 -6.43
C ASP A 244 -23.29 -5.96 -5.23
N GLY A 245 -23.35 -5.35 -4.05
CA GLY A 245 -23.32 -6.07 -2.78
C GLY A 245 -22.00 -6.70 -2.38
N LYS A 246 -20.93 -6.52 -3.17
CA LYS A 246 -19.63 -7.13 -2.90
C LYS A 246 -18.82 -6.36 -1.85
N THR A 247 -17.90 -7.05 -1.19
CA THR A 247 -16.87 -6.46 -0.34
C THR A 247 -15.59 -6.32 -1.13
N ILE A 248 -14.96 -5.14 -1.05
CA ILE A 248 -13.62 -4.90 -1.58
C ILE A 248 -12.62 -4.88 -0.42
N LEU A 249 -11.57 -5.70 -0.51
CA LEU A 249 -10.43 -5.70 0.42
C LEU A 249 -9.18 -5.26 -0.34
N THR A 250 -8.63 -4.10 -0.02
CA THR A 250 -7.52 -3.55 -0.78
C THR A 250 -6.56 -2.73 0.09
N ASN A 251 -5.55 -2.13 -0.53
CA ASN A 251 -4.54 -1.30 0.14
C ASN A 251 -5.06 0.13 0.43
N THR A 252 -4.69 1.08 -0.43
CA THR A 252 -4.96 2.51 -0.23
C THR A 252 -5.82 3.03 -1.36
N VAL A 253 -6.86 3.81 -1.00
CA VAL A 253 -7.77 4.44 -1.96
C VAL A 253 -7.88 5.94 -1.68
N THR A 254 -8.11 6.74 -2.72
CA THR A 254 -8.43 8.16 -2.63
C THR A 254 -9.94 8.39 -2.44
N ALA A 255 -10.36 9.61 -2.15
CA ALA A 255 -11.79 9.95 -2.09
C ALA A 255 -12.51 9.67 -3.42
N SER A 256 -11.87 10.01 -4.55
CA SER A 256 -12.43 9.71 -5.88
C SER A 256 -12.53 8.21 -6.16
N ASP A 257 -11.64 7.39 -5.62
CA ASP A 257 -11.74 5.93 -5.73
C ASP A 257 -12.91 5.39 -4.91
N VAL A 258 -13.19 5.98 -3.74
CA VAL A 258 -14.37 5.64 -2.93
C VAL A 258 -15.65 5.95 -3.68
N ASP A 259 -15.75 7.11 -4.33
CA ASP A 259 -16.90 7.48 -5.15
C ASP A 259 -17.06 6.54 -6.35
N PHE A 260 -15.97 6.22 -7.02
CA PHE A 260 -15.95 5.26 -8.12
C PHE A 260 -16.46 3.86 -7.72
N LEU A 261 -16.09 3.38 -6.53
CA LEU A 261 -16.57 2.10 -6.01
C LEU A 261 -18.03 2.16 -5.58
N ARG A 262 -18.48 3.30 -5.02
CA ARG A 262 -19.89 3.53 -4.66
C ARG A 262 -20.79 3.45 -5.89
N GLU A 263 -20.41 4.07 -7.00
CA GLU A 263 -21.16 4.03 -8.26
C GLU A 263 -21.31 2.60 -8.80
N ARG A 264 -20.36 1.71 -8.51
CA ARG A 264 -20.42 0.28 -8.87
C ARG A 264 -21.27 -0.58 -7.96
N GLY A 265 -21.82 0.00 -6.89
CA GLY A 265 -22.79 -0.69 -6.02
C GLY A 265 -22.15 -1.63 -5.01
N ILE A 266 -20.88 -1.47 -4.66
CA ILE A 266 -20.27 -2.29 -3.59
C ILE A 266 -20.99 -2.06 -2.26
N ALA A 267 -21.03 -3.09 -1.41
CA ALA A 267 -21.60 -2.97 -0.07
C ALA A 267 -20.58 -2.48 0.94
N ARG A 268 -19.32 -2.87 0.79
CA ARG A 268 -18.26 -2.57 1.78
C ARG A 268 -16.90 -2.41 1.13
N LEU A 269 -16.14 -1.46 1.65
CA LEU A 269 -14.72 -1.30 1.37
C LEU A 269 -13.93 -1.45 2.67
N VAL A 270 -12.92 -2.32 2.65
CA VAL A 270 -11.92 -2.48 3.72
C VAL A 270 -10.55 -2.17 3.14
N THR A 271 -9.81 -1.24 3.75
CA THR A 271 -8.43 -0.96 3.34
C THR A 271 -7.44 -1.41 4.41
N THR A 272 -6.30 -1.97 3.99
CA THR A 272 -5.25 -2.43 4.91
C THR A 272 -4.52 -1.28 5.58
N THR A 273 -4.43 -0.13 4.89
CA THR A 273 -3.84 1.10 5.45
C THR A 273 -4.87 1.89 6.22
N PRO A 274 -4.49 2.42 7.39
CA PRO A 274 -5.38 3.25 8.20
C PRO A 274 -5.66 4.61 7.54
N ASP A 275 -6.65 5.31 8.06
CA ASP A 275 -6.93 6.69 7.74
C ASP A 275 -6.19 7.62 8.72
N PHE A 276 -5.37 8.51 8.21
CA PHE A 276 -4.71 9.57 8.98
C PHE A 276 -5.46 10.90 8.78
N GLY A 277 -6.62 11.05 9.44
CA GLY A 277 -7.39 12.29 9.38
C GLY A 277 -7.92 12.64 7.98
N GLY A 278 -8.46 11.65 7.26
CA GLY A 278 -8.98 11.78 5.90
C GLY A 278 -7.94 11.61 4.80
N ARG A 279 -6.70 11.26 5.15
CA ARG A 279 -5.61 10.97 4.21
C ARG A 279 -5.12 9.55 4.40
N SER A 280 -4.97 8.81 3.33
CA SER A 280 -4.32 7.51 3.32
C SER A 280 -2.91 7.65 2.77
N PHE A 281 -1.91 7.19 3.52
CA PHE A 281 -0.55 7.04 3.03
C PHE A 281 -0.36 5.64 2.46
N GLY A 282 0.46 5.51 1.42
CA GLY A 282 0.88 4.21 0.92
C GLY A 282 1.66 3.42 1.97
N THR A 283 1.62 2.10 1.90
CA THR A 283 2.31 1.21 2.86
C THR A 283 3.80 1.53 2.96
N ASN A 284 4.45 1.89 1.85
CA ASN A 284 5.85 2.31 1.80
C ASN A 284 6.13 3.56 2.65
N VAL A 285 5.18 4.51 2.70
CA VAL A 285 5.31 5.72 3.53
C VAL A 285 5.16 5.38 5.00
N VAL A 286 4.17 4.55 5.34
CA VAL A 286 3.94 4.12 6.73
C VAL A 286 5.14 3.34 7.24
N GLU A 287 5.68 2.42 6.43
CA GLU A 287 6.88 1.65 6.79
C GLU A 287 8.09 2.56 6.99
N ALA A 288 8.32 3.52 6.09
CA ALA A 288 9.41 4.49 6.21
C ALA A 288 9.29 5.34 7.50
N ALA A 289 8.07 5.77 7.85
CA ALA A 289 7.83 6.49 9.11
C ALA A 289 8.12 5.60 10.33
N MET A 290 7.74 4.32 10.28
CA MET A 290 8.06 3.36 11.34
C MET A 290 9.57 3.14 11.49
N LEU A 291 10.32 3.04 10.38
CA LEU A 291 11.78 2.95 10.44
C LEU A 291 12.39 4.20 11.08
N ALA A 292 11.89 5.38 10.72
CA ALA A 292 12.35 6.64 11.31
C ALA A 292 12.04 6.72 12.81
N LEU A 293 10.94 6.12 13.30
CA LEU A 293 10.63 5.97 14.73
C LEU A 293 11.59 5.00 15.42
N LEU A 294 11.85 3.85 14.80
CA LEU A 294 12.71 2.81 15.36
C LEU A 294 14.19 3.20 15.37
N GLY A 295 14.63 4.09 14.46
CA GLY A 295 16.04 4.38 14.25
C GLY A 295 16.85 3.16 13.78
N LYS A 296 16.21 2.17 13.16
CA LYS A 296 16.79 0.91 12.68
C LYS A 296 16.96 0.93 11.16
N ARG A 297 17.90 0.12 10.66
CA ARG A 297 17.98 -0.22 9.24
C ARG A 297 16.92 -1.27 8.93
N TRP A 298 16.42 -1.31 7.71
CA TRP A 298 15.41 -2.28 7.29
C TRP A 298 15.80 -3.74 7.59
N SER A 299 17.08 -4.10 7.40
CA SER A 299 17.61 -5.44 7.70
C SER A 299 17.58 -5.83 9.19
N GLU A 300 17.38 -4.87 10.07
CA GLU A 300 17.37 -5.04 11.55
C GLU A 300 15.93 -5.05 12.10
N VAL A 301 14.94 -4.71 11.26
CA VAL A 301 13.52 -4.64 11.68
C VAL A 301 12.90 -6.03 11.62
N THR A 302 12.20 -6.37 12.67
CA THR A 302 11.48 -7.65 12.82
C THR A 302 9.97 -7.45 12.62
N GLU A 303 9.26 -8.53 12.39
CA GLU A 303 7.79 -8.51 12.36
C GLU A 303 7.19 -8.04 13.69
N ASP A 304 7.83 -8.35 14.81
CA ASP A 304 7.40 -7.91 16.15
C ASP A 304 7.60 -6.41 16.36
N ASP A 305 8.63 -5.81 15.78
CA ASP A 305 8.78 -4.34 15.77
C ASP A 305 7.58 -3.68 15.08
N TYR A 306 7.17 -4.18 13.92
CA TYR A 306 5.98 -3.67 13.21
C TYR A 306 4.70 -3.89 14.01
N ARG A 307 4.47 -5.08 14.59
CA ARG A 307 3.29 -5.35 15.41
C ARG A 307 3.21 -4.43 16.61
N THR A 308 4.34 -4.20 17.28
CA THR A 308 4.42 -3.29 18.43
C THR A 308 4.06 -1.88 18.06
N LEU A 309 4.64 -1.33 16.98
CA LEU A 309 4.34 0.02 16.51
C LEU A 309 2.89 0.15 16.02
N LEU A 310 2.35 -0.83 15.30
CA LEU A 310 0.95 -0.82 14.86
C LEU A 310 -0.01 -0.77 16.06
N ALA A 311 0.29 -1.51 17.13
CA ALA A 311 -0.49 -1.50 18.35
C ALA A 311 -0.38 -0.15 19.09
N GLN A 312 0.82 0.42 19.22
CA GLN A 312 1.04 1.72 19.85
C GLN A 312 0.37 2.87 19.10
N LEU A 313 0.37 2.81 17.77
CA LEU A 313 -0.25 3.81 16.90
C LEU A 313 -1.77 3.60 16.75
N ASP A 314 -2.34 2.56 17.34
CA ASP A 314 -3.76 2.13 17.18
C ASP A 314 -4.21 2.09 15.70
N LEU A 315 -3.31 1.65 14.81
CA LEU A 315 -3.56 1.62 13.38
C LEU A 315 -4.49 0.45 13.03
N LYS A 316 -5.74 0.80 12.71
CA LYS A 316 -6.79 -0.15 12.30
C LYS A 316 -7.08 -0.04 10.81
N PRO A 317 -7.52 -1.14 10.16
CA PRO A 317 -8.08 -1.08 8.83
C PRO A 317 -9.22 -0.06 8.76
N ARG A 318 -9.26 0.74 7.68
CA ARG A 318 -10.38 1.63 7.42
C ARG A 318 -11.54 0.83 6.81
N VAL A 319 -12.76 1.10 7.28
CA VAL A 319 -13.97 0.48 6.77
C VAL A 319 -14.94 1.55 6.29
N ILE A 320 -15.51 1.35 5.12
CA ILE A 320 -16.61 2.16 4.59
C ILE A 320 -17.74 1.21 4.22
N GLU A 321 -18.89 1.39 4.88
CA GLU A 321 -20.14 0.71 4.52
C GLU A 321 -20.92 1.60 3.57
N PHE A 322 -21.41 1.01 2.48
CA PHE A 322 -22.25 1.69 1.51
C PHE A 322 -23.70 1.24 1.67
N GLN A 323 -24.63 2.19 1.56
CA GLN A 323 -26.04 1.84 1.51
C GLN A 323 -26.33 1.14 0.18
N VAL A 324 -26.67 -0.13 0.25
CA VAL A 324 -27.14 -0.86 -0.94
C VAL A 324 -28.57 -0.41 -1.20
N ASP A 325 -28.79 0.31 -2.29
CA ASP A 325 -30.13 0.70 -2.71
C ASP A 325 -30.96 -0.56 -3.00
N SER A 326 -31.89 -0.88 -2.11
CA SER A 326 -32.79 -2.05 -2.23
C SER A 326 -33.72 -1.98 -3.45
N ARG A 327 -33.63 -0.94 -4.28
CA ARG A 327 -34.48 -0.74 -5.47
C ARG A 327 -33.96 -1.44 -6.74
N SER A 328 -32.75 -2.01 -6.76
CA SER A 328 -32.22 -2.68 -7.96
C SER A 328 -32.69 -4.13 -8.12
N SER A 329 -33.20 -4.78 -7.08
CA SER A 329 -33.67 -6.18 -7.11
C SER A 329 -35.05 -6.38 -7.74
N LEU A 330 -35.74 -5.31 -8.13
CA LEU A 330 -37.13 -5.39 -8.67
C LEU A 330 -37.25 -5.25 -10.20
N ARG A 331 -36.12 -5.25 -10.95
CA ARG A 331 -36.19 -5.10 -12.42
C ARG A 331 -35.92 -6.36 -13.23
N SER A 332 -36.09 -7.54 -12.68
CA SER A 332 -36.05 -8.80 -13.43
C SER A 332 -37.34 -9.63 -13.21
N GLY A 333 -38.47 -9.04 -13.56
CA GLY A 333 -39.70 -9.79 -13.82
C GLY A 333 -39.79 -10.05 -15.32
N PRO A 334 -40.18 -11.27 -15.78
CA PRO A 334 -40.33 -11.53 -17.20
C PRO A 334 -41.50 -10.72 -17.76
N GLN A 335 -41.24 -9.93 -18.83
CA GLN A 335 -42.34 -9.44 -19.67
C GLN A 335 -42.97 -10.66 -20.34
N ALA A 336 -44.15 -11.02 -19.89
CA ALA A 336 -45.00 -11.98 -20.57
C ALA A 336 -45.53 -11.30 -21.86
N ILE A 337 -45.37 -12.03 -22.96
CA ILE A 337 -45.97 -11.76 -24.28
C ILE A 337 -47.47 -12.02 -24.21
#